data_a4a6265da4da1d96b940485ae5746946
#
_entry.id   a4a6265da4da1d96b940485ae5746946
#
_cell.length_a   1.000
_cell.length_b   1.000
_cell.length_c   1.000
_cell.angle_alpha   90.00
_cell.angle_beta   90.00
_cell.angle_gamma   90.00
#
_symmetry.space_group_name_H-M   'P 1'
#
loop_
_entity.id
_entity.type
_entity.pdbx_description
1 polymer ?
#
loop_
_entity_poly.entity_id
_entity_poly.type
_entity_poly.pdbx_seq_one_letter_code
_entity_poly.pdbx_strand_id
1 'polypeptide(L)'
;VGDSAGPGAPGIDPDDLPDGLVVADENGRVVCFNATAVRLTAVPRAEALGRPLEQALPLEDLKGRRWWALTDPYGGLAIRVGQPERNLLLPGNREVLVAARYVREEPLGPVRKVVVTLRGTEARRRTERSHAELIATVAHELRSPLTSVKGFTATLLAKWERFTDDQKRLMLETVDADANRVTRLIAELLDISRIDSGRLEVRRQPVDIAAAIGRHIQAHTTRGQSPDRFFVRVRRPLPDLWADPDKIDQVLGNLLENAVRHGEGTVTIEVAPTGPTDDEKGTAVTVSDEGPGIPEESMGRVFTRFWRGSKRGGTGLGLYIVKGIVEAHGGTISVGRGPAGGAQFRFTLPVGAPSYLT
;
A
#
# COMPACT_ATOMS: atom_id res chain seq x y z
N VAL A 1 -8.82 -53.59 33.22
CA VAL A 1 -7.59 -53.55 32.42
C VAL A 1 -7.52 -52.16 31.87
N GLY A 2 -6.51 -51.41 32.31
CA GLY A 2 -6.37 -49.96 32.30
C GLY A 2 -6.37 -49.31 30.91
N ASP A 3 -7.10 -48.23 30.91
CA ASP A 3 -7.13 -47.21 29.86
C ASP A 3 -5.88 -46.33 29.99
N SER A 4 -4.90 -46.54 29.13
CA SER A 4 -3.71 -45.72 29.02
C SER A 4 -3.98 -44.60 28.01
N ALA A 5 -4.58 -43.51 28.47
CA ALA A 5 -4.59 -42.27 27.71
C ALA A 5 -3.14 -41.78 27.54
N GLY A 6 -2.66 -41.84 26.31
CA GLY A 6 -1.41 -41.20 25.90
C GLY A 6 -1.44 -39.69 26.16
N PRO A 7 -0.27 -39.02 26.29
CA PRO A 7 -0.20 -37.57 26.54
C PRO A 7 -0.91 -36.83 25.41
N GLY A 8 -2.06 -36.20 25.76
CA GLY A 8 -2.84 -35.41 24.81
C GLY A 8 -1.98 -34.30 24.19
N ALA A 9 -2.03 -34.16 22.89
CA ALA A 9 -1.53 -32.97 22.23
C ALA A 9 -2.10 -31.72 22.92
N PRO A 10 -1.33 -30.66 23.14
CA PRO A 10 -1.83 -29.44 23.77
C PRO A 10 -3.03 -28.95 22.95
N GLY A 11 -4.22 -28.96 23.61
CA GLY A 11 -5.43 -28.46 22.99
C GLY A 11 -5.22 -26.99 22.66
N ILE A 12 -5.47 -26.59 21.42
CA ILE A 12 -5.46 -25.19 21.00
C ILE A 12 -6.57 -24.48 21.79
N ASP A 13 -6.23 -23.43 22.56
CA ASP A 13 -7.22 -22.57 23.18
C ASP A 13 -8.01 -21.84 22.06
N PRO A 14 -9.35 -21.94 22.03
CA PRO A 14 -10.14 -21.20 21.06
C PRO A 14 -9.89 -19.68 21.09
N ASP A 15 -9.42 -19.13 22.20
CA ASP A 15 -9.12 -17.70 22.33
C ASP A 15 -7.81 -17.27 21.66
N ASP A 16 -6.91 -18.20 21.38
CA ASP A 16 -5.68 -17.96 20.64
C ASP A 16 -5.91 -17.88 19.12
N LEU A 17 -7.11 -18.23 18.63
CA LEU A 17 -7.42 -18.16 17.21
C LEU A 17 -7.62 -16.71 16.74
N PRO A 18 -7.03 -16.32 15.62
CA PRO A 18 -7.19 -14.97 15.05
C PRO A 18 -8.62 -14.73 14.53
N ASP A 19 -9.33 -15.79 14.15
CA ASP A 19 -10.69 -15.76 13.66
C ASP A 19 -11.70 -15.93 14.81
N GLY A 20 -12.88 -15.33 14.67
CA GLY A 20 -14.00 -15.60 15.56
C GLY A 20 -14.45 -17.06 15.38
N LEU A 21 -14.53 -17.80 16.47
CA LEU A 21 -15.01 -19.18 16.48
C LEU A 21 -16.29 -19.28 17.29
N VAL A 22 -17.32 -19.83 16.65
CA VAL A 22 -18.60 -20.20 17.28
C VAL A 22 -18.89 -21.65 16.99
N VAL A 23 -19.13 -22.45 18.02
CA VAL A 23 -19.50 -23.86 17.87
C VAL A 23 -20.85 -24.12 18.53
N ALA A 24 -21.77 -24.74 17.80
CA ALA A 24 -23.03 -25.22 18.35
C ALA A 24 -23.04 -26.76 18.38
N ASP A 25 -23.69 -27.32 19.40
CA ASP A 25 -23.86 -28.76 19.58
C ASP A 25 -24.95 -29.35 18.66
N GLU A 26 -25.28 -30.62 18.89
CA GLU A 26 -26.31 -31.35 18.14
C GLU A 26 -27.72 -30.79 18.32
N ASN A 27 -27.96 -30.06 19.40
CA ASN A 27 -29.24 -29.41 19.70
C ASN A 27 -29.28 -27.95 19.21
N GLY A 28 -28.23 -27.52 18.47
CA GLY A 28 -28.12 -26.16 17.97
C GLY A 28 -27.79 -25.12 19.03
N ARG A 29 -27.32 -25.53 20.22
CA ARG A 29 -26.93 -24.61 21.29
C ARG A 29 -25.45 -24.30 21.24
N VAL A 30 -25.11 -23.02 21.43
CA VAL A 30 -23.71 -22.57 21.38
C VAL A 30 -22.93 -23.11 22.58
N VAL A 31 -21.88 -23.87 22.33
CA VAL A 31 -20.98 -24.47 23.33
C VAL A 31 -19.60 -23.83 23.34
N CYS A 32 -19.24 -23.09 22.29
CA CYS A 32 -17.99 -22.33 22.22
C CYS A 32 -18.25 -20.98 21.56
N PHE A 33 -17.69 -19.93 22.14
CA PHE A 33 -17.75 -18.56 21.63
C PHE A 33 -16.49 -17.84 22.07
N ASN A 34 -15.49 -17.74 21.19
CA ASN A 34 -14.16 -17.24 21.53
C ASN A 34 -14.10 -15.70 21.65
N ALA A 35 -12.99 -15.19 22.17
CA ALA A 35 -12.79 -13.76 22.39
C ALA A 35 -12.90 -12.93 21.08
N THR A 36 -12.43 -13.48 19.96
CA THR A 36 -12.55 -12.82 18.65
C THR A 36 -14.00 -12.76 18.16
N ALA A 37 -14.81 -13.79 18.41
CA ALA A 37 -16.24 -13.75 18.12
C ALA A 37 -16.95 -12.67 18.95
N VAL A 38 -16.60 -12.52 20.25
CA VAL A 38 -17.12 -11.43 21.10
C VAL A 38 -16.80 -10.06 20.49
N ARG A 39 -15.55 -9.82 20.06
CA ARG A 39 -15.14 -8.54 19.44
C ARG A 39 -15.90 -8.26 18.17
N LEU A 40 -16.06 -9.26 17.30
CA LEU A 40 -16.71 -9.09 15.99
C LEU A 40 -18.21 -8.90 16.11
N THR A 41 -18.88 -9.62 17.02
CA THR A 41 -20.33 -9.59 17.16
C THR A 41 -20.82 -8.57 18.18
N ALA A 42 -19.96 -8.17 19.12
CA ALA A 42 -20.29 -7.41 20.33
C ALA A 42 -21.29 -8.14 21.25
N VAL A 43 -21.44 -9.47 21.11
CA VAL A 43 -22.25 -10.30 22.00
C VAL A 43 -21.34 -10.84 23.10
N PRO A 44 -21.65 -10.59 24.39
CA PRO A 44 -20.88 -11.15 25.49
C PRO A 44 -20.91 -12.69 25.47
N ARG A 45 -19.77 -13.34 25.77
CA ARG A 45 -19.67 -14.82 25.80
C ARG A 45 -20.73 -15.44 26.69
N ALA A 46 -20.93 -14.89 27.91
CA ALA A 46 -21.90 -15.40 28.87
C ALA A 46 -23.33 -15.38 28.33
N GLU A 47 -23.64 -14.44 27.44
CA GLU A 47 -24.96 -14.37 26.81
C GLU A 47 -25.09 -15.29 25.60
N ALA A 48 -24.00 -15.61 24.91
CA ALA A 48 -24.00 -16.47 23.74
C ALA A 48 -24.08 -17.95 24.10
N LEU A 49 -23.36 -18.37 25.15
CA LEU A 49 -23.31 -19.78 25.57
C LEU A 49 -24.68 -20.31 25.99
N GLY A 50 -25.01 -21.51 25.53
CA GLY A 50 -26.28 -22.21 25.79
C GLY A 50 -27.47 -21.67 24.98
N ARG A 51 -27.38 -20.52 24.32
CA ARG A 51 -28.42 -20.01 23.42
C ARG A 51 -28.47 -20.76 22.10
N PRO A 52 -29.64 -20.83 21.44
CA PRO A 52 -29.72 -21.29 20.06
C PRO A 52 -28.79 -20.47 19.14
N LEU A 53 -28.11 -21.14 18.22
CA LEU A 53 -27.13 -20.55 17.30
C LEU A 53 -27.70 -19.32 16.56
N GLU A 54 -28.95 -19.39 16.09
CA GLU A 54 -29.63 -18.29 15.40
C GLU A 54 -29.89 -17.06 16.25
N GLN A 55 -29.98 -17.22 17.56
CA GLN A 55 -30.19 -16.11 18.52
C GLN A 55 -28.84 -15.55 18.99
N ALA A 56 -27.84 -16.41 19.22
CA ALA A 56 -26.50 -15.99 19.61
C ALA A 56 -25.74 -15.31 18.46
N LEU A 57 -26.00 -15.74 17.22
CA LEU A 57 -25.38 -15.24 16.01
C LEU A 57 -26.45 -14.95 14.94
N PRO A 58 -27.25 -13.88 15.10
CA PRO A 58 -28.30 -13.52 14.15
C PRO A 58 -27.70 -12.93 12.88
N LEU A 59 -27.52 -13.77 11.88
CA LEU A 59 -26.94 -13.42 10.59
C LEU A 59 -28.02 -13.22 9.53
N GLU A 60 -27.84 -12.19 8.70
CA GLU A 60 -28.66 -11.91 7.53
C GLU A 60 -27.81 -11.91 6.26
N ASP A 61 -28.40 -12.31 5.15
CA ASP A 61 -27.77 -12.08 3.85
C ASP A 61 -27.87 -10.60 3.42
N LEU A 62 -27.20 -10.21 2.35
CA LEU A 62 -27.23 -8.84 1.83
C LEU A 62 -28.62 -8.36 1.36
N LYS A 63 -29.62 -9.26 1.34
CA LYS A 63 -31.02 -8.94 1.03
C LYS A 63 -31.90 -8.89 2.29
N GLY A 64 -31.30 -8.96 3.50
CA GLY A 64 -32.00 -8.92 4.76
C GLY A 64 -32.73 -10.23 5.15
N ARG A 65 -32.42 -11.35 4.50
CA ARG A 65 -33.03 -12.65 4.83
C ARG A 65 -32.20 -13.36 5.90
N ARG A 66 -32.87 -13.96 6.87
CA ARG A 66 -32.23 -14.72 7.96
C ARG A 66 -31.43 -15.90 7.42
N TRP A 67 -30.13 -15.88 7.61
CA TRP A 67 -29.21 -16.84 6.98
C TRP A 67 -29.41 -18.27 7.50
N TRP A 68 -29.65 -18.43 8.81
CA TRP A 68 -29.88 -19.72 9.44
C TRP A 68 -31.18 -20.39 8.94
N ALA A 69 -32.22 -19.64 8.65
CA ALA A 69 -33.44 -20.17 8.05
C ALA A 69 -33.24 -20.63 6.60
N LEU A 70 -32.30 -20.00 5.86
CA LEU A 70 -31.97 -20.39 4.48
C LEU A 70 -31.06 -21.61 4.41
N THR A 71 -30.18 -21.77 5.40
CA THR A 71 -29.15 -22.83 5.37
C THR A 71 -29.55 -24.07 6.14
N ASP A 72 -30.41 -23.94 7.12
CA ASP A 72 -30.94 -24.98 7.98
C ASP A 72 -29.93 -26.12 8.27
N PRO A 73 -28.91 -25.86 9.13
CA PRO A 73 -27.80 -26.79 9.31
C PRO A 73 -28.24 -28.17 9.87
N TYR A 74 -29.34 -28.21 10.60
CA TYR A 74 -29.80 -29.41 11.30
C TYR A 74 -30.93 -30.17 10.53
N GLY A 75 -31.83 -29.45 9.84
CA GLY A 75 -32.95 -30.03 9.08
C GLY A 75 -32.72 -30.03 7.56
N GLY A 76 -31.61 -29.47 7.08
CA GLY A 76 -31.29 -29.32 5.67
C GLY A 76 -30.81 -30.63 5.01
N LEU A 77 -30.39 -30.54 3.75
CA LEU A 77 -29.93 -31.69 2.95
C LEU A 77 -28.71 -32.38 3.59
N ALA A 78 -28.83 -33.69 3.83
CA ALA A 78 -27.79 -34.51 4.47
C ALA A 78 -26.44 -34.47 3.73
N ILE A 79 -26.42 -34.26 2.41
CA ILE A 79 -25.21 -34.17 1.59
C ILE A 79 -24.40 -32.87 1.86
N ARG A 80 -24.96 -31.87 2.50
CA ARG A 80 -24.25 -30.62 2.79
C ARG A 80 -23.29 -30.79 3.93
N VAL A 81 -22.02 -30.53 3.69
CA VAL A 81 -20.92 -30.57 4.69
C VAL A 81 -20.63 -29.22 5.31
N GLY A 82 -21.27 -28.15 4.82
CA GLY A 82 -21.06 -26.78 5.33
C GLY A 82 -21.52 -25.71 4.35
N GLN A 83 -21.14 -24.49 4.65
CA GLN A 83 -21.36 -23.32 3.83
C GLN A 83 -20.01 -22.66 3.54
N PRO A 84 -19.70 -22.36 2.27
CA PRO A 84 -18.49 -21.63 1.91
C PRO A 84 -18.51 -20.21 2.50
N GLU A 85 -17.36 -19.57 2.55
CA GLU A 85 -17.21 -18.22 3.03
C GLU A 85 -18.12 -17.23 2.27
N ARG A 86 -18.91 -16.46 3.01
CA ARG A 86 -19.84 -15.46 2.47
C ARG A 86 -19.83 -14.19 3.32
N ASN A 87 -20.10 -13.04 2.66
CA ASN A 87 -20.42 -11.80 3.34
C ASN A 87 -21.85 -11.88 3.88
N LEU A 88 -21.99 -11.71 5.18
CA LEU A 88 -23.26 -11.66 5.89
C LEU A 88 -23.31 -10.41 6.77
N LEU A 89 -24.49 -10.05 7.22
CA LEU A 89 -24.75 -8.91 8.09
C LEU A 89 -25.04 -9.37 9.51
N LEU A 90 -24.37 -8.76 10.46
CA LEU A 90 -24.72 -8.76 11.89
C LEU A 90 -25.69 -7.62 12.19
N PRO A 91 -26.38 -7.63 13.34
CA PRO A 91 -27.19 -6.49 13.79
C PRO A 91 -26.45 -5.16 13.72
N GLY A 92 -27.14 -4.11 13.28
CA GLY A 92 -26.54 -2.80 13.04
C GLY A 92 -25.80 -2.71 11.71
N ASN A 93 -26.10 -3.58 10.75
CA ASN A 93 -25.58 -3.55 9.38
C ASN A 93 -24.05 -3.74 9.29
N ARG A 94 -23.46 -4.42 10.27
CA ARG A 94 -22.02 -4.73 10.29
C ARG A 94 -21.75 -5.97 9.47
N GLU A 95 -20.95 -5.81 8.43
CA GLU A 95 -20.55 -6.94 7.60
C GLU A 95 -19.48 -7.81 8.27
N VAL A 96 -19.65 -9.12 8.10
CA VAL A 96 -18.72 -10.15 8.56
C VAL A 96 -18.61 -11.24 7.51
N LEU A 97 -17.40 -11.76 7.31
CA LEU A 97 -17.17 -12.96 6.50
C LEU A 97 -17.46 -14.19 7.38
N VAL A 98 -18.31 -15.05 6.90
CA VAL A 98 -18.78 -16.24 7.65
C VAL A 98 -18.59 -17.48 6.80
N ALA A 99 -17.94 -18.50 7.36
CA ALA A 99 -17.98 -19.86 6.83
C ALA A 99 -18.52 -20.79 7.91
N ALA A 100 -19.23 -21.84 7.50
CA ALA A 100 -19.75 -22.84 8.42
C ALA A 100 -19.42 -24.26 7.96
N ARG A 101 -19.05 -25.13 8.91
CA ARG A 101 -18.82 -26.55 8.69
C ARG A 101 -19.77 -27.36 9.55
N TYR A 102 -20.41 -28.38 8.95
CA TYR A 102 -21.31 -29.31 9.60
C TYR A 102 -20.56 -30.61 9.89
N VAL A 103 -20.31 -30.88 11.17
CA VAL A 103 -19.59 -32.07 11.63
C VAL A 103 -20.61 -33.17 11.91
N ARG A 104 -20.39 -34.35 11.34
CA ARG A 104 -21.22 -35.56 11.48
C ARG A 104 -20.33 -36.71 11.89
N GLU A 105 -20.88 -37.74 12.58
CA GLU A 105 -20.13 -38.95 12.93
C GLU A 105 -19.99 -39.87 11.71
N GLU A 106 -21.08 -40.00 10.94
CA GLU A 106 -21.13 -40.82 9.74
C GLU A 106 -21.52 -39.99 8.51
N PRO A 107 -21.07 -40.35 7.32
CA PRO A 107 -21.54 -39.74 6.10
C PRO A 107 -23.05 -39.74 6.00
N LEU A 108 -23.68 -38.57 5.75
CA LEU A 108 -25.14 -38.41 5.67
C LEU A 108 -25.89 -38.56 7.00
N GLY A 109 -25.23 -38.84 8.12
CA GLY A 109 -25.81 -38.88 9.46
C GLY A 109 -26.26 -37.53 9.99
N PRO A 110 -26.83 -37.47 11.18
CA PRO A 110 -27.25 -36.21 11.82
C PRO A 110 -26.04 -35.30 12.11
N VAL A 111 -26.28 -34.00 12.08
CA VAL A 111 -25.25 -33.02 12.42
C VAL A 111 -25.00 -33.04 13.93
N ARG A 112 -23.77 -33.31 14.33
CA ARG A 112 -23.34 -33.30 15.75
C ARG A 112 -22.86 -31.96 16.21
N LYS A 113 -22.21 -31.21 15.31
CA LYS A 113 -21.71 -29.88 15.61
C LYS A 113 -21.78 -28.99 14.37
N VAL A 114 -22.08 -27.73 14.59
CA VAL A 114 -21.90 -26.67 13.59
C VAL A 114 -20.74 -25.79 14.05
N VAL A 115 -19.67 -25.74 13.24
CA VAL A 115 -18.51 -24.90 13.48
C VAL A 115 -18.60 -23.71 12.55
N VAL A 116 -18.61 -22.51 13.10
CA VAL A 116 -18.71 -21.25 12.37
C VAL A 116 -17.45 -20.43 12.61
N THR A 117 -16.84 -19.98 11.53
CA THR A 117 -15.74 -19.02 11.58
C THR A 117 -16.21 -17.65 11.13
N LEU A 118 -15.75 -16.61 11.84
CA LEU A 118 -16.08 -15.21 11.59
C LEU A 118 -14.80 -14.43 11.33
N ARG A 119 -14.76 -13.64 10.26
CA ARG A 119 -13.67 -12.69 9.97
C ARG A 119 -14.23 -11.29 9.79
N GLY A 120 -13.50 -10.32 10.34
CA GLY A 120 -13.84 -8.92 10.11
C GLY A 120 -13.58 -8.52 8.65
N THR A 121 -14.48 -7.73 8.08
CA THR A 121 -14.33 -7.19 6.71
C THR A 121 -13.54 -5.88 6.67
N GLU A 122 -13.09 -5.36 7.81
CA GLU A 122 -12.48 -4.03 7.92
C GLU A 122 -11.20 -3.88 7.09
N ALA A 123 -10.32 -4.89 7.08
CA ALA A 123 -9.10 -4.87 6.27
C ALA A 123 -9.44 -4.81 4.77
N ARG A 124 -10.39 -5.63 4.33
CA ARG A 124 -10.87 -5.64 2.94
C ARG A 124 -11.53 -4.32 2.57
N ARG A 125 -12.39 -3.77 3.43
CA ARG A 125 -13.03 -2.45 3.22
C ARG A 125 -12.03 -1.31 3.16
N ARG A 126 -10.95 -1.36 3.96
CA ARG A 126 -9.85 -0.39 3.87
C ARG A 126 -9.17 -0.46 2.51
N THR A 127 -8.89 -1.68 2.03
CA THR A 127 -8.29 -1.88 0.70
C THR A 127 -9.24 -1.40 -0.41
N GLU A 128 -10.52 -1.75 -0.36
CA GLU A 128 -11.52 -1.33 -1.36
C GLU A 128 -11.71 0.20 -1.37
N ARG A 129 -11.76 0.85 -0.19
CA ARG A 129 -11.80 2.31 -0.09
C ARG A 129 -10.53 2.95 -0.65
N SER A 130 -9.37 2.43 -0.29
CA SER A 130 -8.09 2.92 -0.82
C SER A 130 -8.01 2.82 -2.34
N HIS A 131 -8.55 1.73 -2.94
CA HIS A 131 -8.65 1.60 -4.40
C HIS A 131 -9.66 2.58 -5.01
N ALA A 132 -10.81 2.78 -4.39
CA ALA A 132 -11.80 3.76 -4.88
C ALA A 132 -11.26 5.20 -4.80
N GLU A 133 -10.58 5.55 -3.72
CA GLU A 133 -9.88 6.84 -3.57
C GLU A 133 -8.77 7.02 -4.61
N LEU A 134 -8.00 5.94 -4.89
CA LEU A 134 -7.01 5.94 -5.97
C LEU A 134 -7.64 6.30 -7.30
N ILE A 135 -8.69 5.57 -7.70
CA ILE A 135 -9.37 5.77 -8.98
C ILE A 135 -9.95 7.19 -9.08
N ALA A 136 -10.60 7.68 -8.03
CA ALA A 136 -11.18 9.01 -8.00
C ALA A 136 -10.13 10.13 -8.14
N THR A 137 -9.02 10.01 -7.40
CA THR A 137 -7.92 10.98 -7.45
C THR A 137 -7.24 10.98 -8.82
N VAL A 138 -6.95 9.78 -9.36
CA VAL A 138 -6.38 9.63 -10.70
C VAL A 138 -7.27 10.26 -11.76
N ALA A 139 -8.57 9.98 -11.75
CA ALA A 139 -9.52 10.57 -12.70
C ALA A 139 -9.51 12.10 -12.61
N HIS A 140 -9.37 12.67 -11.41
CA HIS A 140 -9.30 14.12 -11.23
C HIS A 140 -7.99 14.69 -11.78
N GLU A 141 -6.84 14.08 -11.46
CA GLU A 141 -5.52 14.53 -11.90
C GLU A 141 -5.29 14.36 -13.41
N LEU A 142 -5.96 13.39 -14.06
CA LEU A 142 -5.95 13.24 -15.51
C LEU A 142 -6.89 14.23 -16.22
N ARG A 143 -8.04 14.55 -15.62
CA ARG A 143 -9.03 15.42 -16.25
C ARG A 143 -8.49 16.83 -16.51
N SER A 144 -7.75 17.40 -15.57
CA SER A 144 -7.20 18.76 -15.66
C SER A 144 -6.29 18.94 -16.90
N PRO A 145 -5.17 18.19 -17.05
CA PRO A 145 -4.29 18.33 -18.19
C PRO A 145 -4.98 17.97 -19.52
N LEU A 146 -5.85 16.93 -19.55
CA LEU A 146 -6.59 16.58 -20.76
C LEU A 146 -7.57 17.67 -21.20
N THR A 147 -8.19 18.38 -20.25
CA THR A 147 -9.05 19.53 -20.56
C THR A 147 -8.25 20.67 -21.16
N SER A 148 -7.05 20.94 -20.64
CA SER A 148 -6.12 21.94 -21.15
C SER A 148 -5.65 21.59 -22.57
N VAL A 149 -5.16 20.36 -22.77
CA VAL A 149 -4.75 19.85 -24.10
C VAL A 149 -5.90 20.01 -25.11
N LYS A 150 -7.10 19.53 -24.76
CA LYS A 150 -8.29 19.62 -25.65
C LYS A 150 -8.68 21.07 -25.92
N GLY A 151 -8.62 21.94 -24.90
CA GLY A 151 -9.00 23.35 -25.02
C GLY A 151 -8.06 24.13 -25.94
N PHE A 152 -6.75 24.01 -25.74
CA PHE A 152 -5.75 24.70 -26.57
C PHE A 152 -5.71 24.17 -28.00
N THR A 153 -5.78 22.85 -28.20
CA THR A 153 -5.82 22.26 -29.54
C THR A 153 -7.09 22.68 -30.29
N ALA A 154 -8.27 22.65 -29.66
CA ALA A 154 -9.51 23.10 -30.27
C ALA A 154 -9.48 24.60 -30.62
N THR A 155 -8.89 25.42 -29.73
CA THR A 155 -8.74 26.86 -29.94
C THR A 155 -7.79 27.18 -31.12
N LEU A 156 -6.67 26.50 -31.18
CA LEU A 156 -5.71 26.63 -32.30
C LEU A 156 -6.34 26.20 -33.61
N LEU A 157 -7.03 25.06 -33.66
CA LEU A 157 -7.71 24.60 -34.87
C LEU A 157 -8.79 25.55 -35.37
N ALA A 158 -9.59 26.13 -34.46
CA ALA A 158 -10.69 27.01 -34.82
C ALA A 158 -10.26 28.42 -35.19
N LYS A 159 -9.13 28.89 -34.66
CA LYS A 159 -8.76 30.32 -34.75
C LYS A 159 -7.30 30.54 -35.09
N TRP A 160 -6.66 29.62 -35.80
CA TRP A 160 -5.19 29.63 -36.07
C TRP A 160 -4.67 30.98 -36.60
N GLU A 161 -5.40 31.59 -37.56
CA GLU A 161 -5.01 32.86 -38.16
C GLU A 161 -5.17 34.09 -37.24
N ARG A 162 -5.80 33.94 -36.09
CA ARG A 162 -6.01 35.02 -35.11
C ARG A 162 -4.89 35.16 -34.10
N PHE A 163 -3.98 34.17 -34.01
CA PHE A 163 -2.89 34.16 -33.04
C PHE A 163 -1.58 34.50 -33.71
N THR A 164 -0.73 35.21 -32.95
CA THR A 164 0.67 35.42 -33.32
C THR A 164 1.44 34.10 -33.18
N ASP A 165 2.59 33.98 -33.83
CA ASP A 165 3.40 32.75 -33.75
C ASP A 165 3.90 32.50 -32.32
N ASP A 166 4.19 33.55 -31.52
CA ASP A 166 4.53 33.42 -30.10
C ASP A 166 3.35 32.85 -29.28
N GLN A 167 2.14 33.31 -29.55
CA GLN A 167 0.93 32.78 -28.89
C GLN A 167 0.67 31.32 -29.26
N LYS A 168 0.82 30.97 -30.54
CA LYS A 168 0.69 29.58 -31.00
C LYS A 168 1.72 28.70 -30.32
N ARG A 169 2.98 29.18 -30.25
CA ARG A 169 4.08 28.47 -29.63
C ARG A 169 3.80 28.22 -28.12
N LEU A 170 3.39 29.23 -27.38
CA LEU A 170 3.05 29.12 -25.96
C LEU A 170 1.92 28.09 -25.72
N MET A 171 0.89 28.10 -26.57
CA MET A 171 -0.22 27.13 -26.49
C MET A 171 0.27 25.71 -26.78
N LEU A 172 1.14 25.50 -27.78
CA LEU A 172 1.71 24.19 -28.10
C LEU A 172 2.66 23.70 -27.03
N GLU A 173 3.48 24.57 -26.45
CA GLU A 173 4.35 24.25 -25.30
C GLU A 173 3.52 23.83 -24.08
N THR A 174 2.37 24.47 -23.85
CA THR A 174 1.43 24.09 -22.77
C THR A 174 0.81 22.71 -23.04
N VAL A 175 0.42 22.45 -24.31
CA VAL A 175 -0.12 21.15 -24.73
C VAL A 175 0.91 20.03 -24.52
N ASP A 176 2.15 20.27 -24.93
CA ASP A 176 3.25 19.30 -24.76
C ASP A 176 3.54 19.04 -23.28
N ALA A 177 3.61 20.08 -22.45
CA ALA A 177 3.83 19.96 -21.02
C ALA A 177 2.73 19.14 -20.33
N ASP A 178 1.46 19.37 -20.69
CA ASP A 178 0.32 18.65 -20.14
C ASP A 178 0.25 17.20 -20.64
N ALA A 179 0.59 16.93 -21.89
CA ALA A 179 0.69 15.59 -22.45
C ALA A 179 1.80 14.77 -21.75
N ASN A 180 2.96 15.39 -21.54
CA ASN A 180 4.07 14.80 -20.78
C ASN A 180 3.69 14.52 -19.31
N ARG A 181 2.87 15.40 -18.71
CA ARG A 181 2.32 15.18 -17.36
C ARG A 181 1.41 13.96 -17.32
N VAL A 182 0.50 13.79 -18.30
CA VAL A 182 -0.38 12.61 -18.40
C VAL A 182 0.43 11.34 -18.54
N THR A 183 1.45 11.32 -19.42
CA THR A 183 2.32 10.17 -19.64
C THR A 183 3.02 9.75 -18.34
N ARG A 184 3.55 10.72 -17.58
CA ARG A 184 4.18 10.47 -16.28
C ARG A 184 3.20 9.91 -15.25
N LEU A 185 1.98 10.46 -15.18
CA LEU A 185 0.93 9.93 -14.30
C LEU A 185 0.59 8.48 -14.58
N ILE A 186 0.49 8.11 -15.86
CA ILE A 186 0.22 6.71 -16.26
C ILE A 186 1.38 5.81 -15.83
N ALA A 187 2.62 6.22 -16.03
CA ALA A 187 3.80 5.46 -15.59
C ALA A 187 3.82 5.27 -14.06
N GLU A 188 3.55 6.34 -13.29
CA GLU A 188 3.44 6.29 -11.83
C GLU A 188 2.37 5.29 -11.36
N LEU A 189 1.21 5.25 -12.05
CA LEU A 189 0.13 4.30 -11.73
C LEU A 189 0.50 2.85 -11.99
N LEU A 190 1.21 2.59 -13.09
CA LEU A 190 1.71 1.26 -13.40
C LEU A 190 2.73 0.80 -12.36
N ASP A 191 3.62 1.69 -11.92
CA ASP A 191 4.56 1.38 -10.84
C ASP A 191 3.85 1.08 -9.53
N ILE A 192 2.84 1.87 -9.13
CA ILE A 192 2.02 1.61 -7.94
C ILE A 192 1.35 0.25 -8.02
N SER A 193 0.74 -0.09 -9.16
CA SER A 193 0.10 -1.40 -9.36
C SER A 193 1.09 -2.56 -9.19
N ARG A 194 2.34 -2.40 -9.67
CA ARG A 194 3.40 -3.40 -9.51
C ARG A 194 3.89 -3.51 -8.08
N ILE A 195 4.06 -2.36 -7.40
CA ILE A 195 4.44 -2.31 -5.97
C ILE A 195 3.38 -3.00 -5.12
N ASP A 196 2.10 -2.67 -5.30
CA ASP A 196 0.99 -3.20 -4.51
C ASP A 196 0.80 -4.71 -4.66
N SER A 197 1.03 -5.20 -5.87
CA SER A 197 0.94 -6.64 -6.16
C SER A 197 2.20 -7.42 -5.79
N GLY A 198 3.25 -6.76 -5.28
CA GLY A 198 4.55 -7.37 -5.01
C GLY A 198 5.28 -7.86 -6.27
N ARG A 199 4.90 -7.32 -7.44
CA ARG A 199 5.44 -7.71 -8.76
C ARG A 199 6.44 -6.71 -9.33
N LEU A 200 6.94 -5.79 -8.51
CA LEU A 200 7.99 -4.88 -8.96
C LEU A 200 9.30 -5.65 -9.06
N GLU A 201 9.64 -6.07 -10.27
CA GLU A 201 10.93 -6.69 -10.58
C GLU A 201 12.00 -5.61 -10.73
N VAL A 202 13.18 -5.85 -10.18
CA VAL A 202 14.36 -4.98 -10.29
C VAL A 202 15.45 -5.68 -11.06
N ARG A 203 15.94 -5.06 -12.14
CA ARG A 203 17.03 -5.56 -13.00
C ARG A 203 18.35 -5.00 -12.50
N ARG A 204 18.97 -5.69 -11.55
CA ARG A 204 20.20 -5.22 -10.92
C ARG A 204 21.37 -5.22 -11.91
N GLN A 205 22.01 -4.06 -12.04
CA GLN A 205 23.21 -3.81 -12.84
C GLN A 205 24.16 -2.94 -12.01
N PRO A 206 25.46 -2.88 -12.34
CA PRO A 206 26.36 -1.92 -11.71
C PRO A 206 25.90 -0.48 -11.96
N VAL A 207 25.77 0.31 -10.92
CA VAL A 207 25.30 1.70 -10.97
C VAL A 207 26.33 2.64 -10.36
N ASP A 208 26.77 3.62 -11.13
CA ASP A 208 27.47 4.78 -10.58
C ASP A 208 26.46 5.82 -10.10
N ILE A 209 26.21 5.79 -8.78
CA ILE A 209 25.24 6.67 -8.14
C ILE A 209 25.67 8.15 -8.23
N ALA A 210 26.97 8.45 -8.22
CA ALA A 210 27.46 9.81 -8.33
C ALA A 210 27.21 10.37 -9.74
N ALA A 211 27.46 9.58 -10.78
CA ALA A 211 27.16 9.95 -12.16
C ALA A 211 25.64 10.14 -12.36
N ALA A 212 24.79 9.28 -11.77
CA ALA A 212 23.33 9.42 -11.81
C ALA A 212 22.87 10.75 -11.17
N ILE A 213 23.37 11.08 -9.99
CA ILE A 213 23.09 12.37 -9.32
C ILE A 213 23.52 13.54 -10.21
N GLY A 214 24.73 13.47 -10.82
CA GLY A 214 25.21 14.50 -11.73
C GLY A 214 24.27 14.77 -12.90
N ARG A 215 23.74 13.71 -13.55
CA ARG A 215 22.77 13.84 -14.65
C ARG A 215 21.49 14.58 -14.21
N HIS A 216 20.95 14.25 -13.04
CA HIS A 216 19.76 14.93 -12.51
C HIS A 216 20.01 16.41 -12.21
N ILE A 217 21.15 16.75 -11.58
CA ILE A 217 21.53 18.15 -11.32
C ILE A 217 21.64 18.91 -12.63
N GLN A 218 22.33 18.34 -13.65
CA GLN A 218 22.43 18.97 -14.96
C GLN A 218 21.06 19.21 -15.59
N ALA A 219 20.13 18.25 -15.49
CA ALA A 219 18.77 18.41 -15.99
C ALA A 219 18.01 19.54 -15.28
N HIS A 220 18.18 19.72 -13.96
CA HIS A 220 17.58 20.83 -13.22
C HIS A 220 18.23 22.19 -13.62
N THR A 221 19.53 22.22 -13.82
CA THR A 221 20.26 23.43 -14.23
C THR A 221 19.83 23.87 -15.63
N THR A 222 19.69 22.95 -16.56
CA THR A 222 19.18 23.23 -17.93
C THR A 222 17.76 23.81 -17.91
N ARG A 223 16.97 23.47 -16.87
CA ARG A 223 15.61 24.02 -16.67
C ARG A 223 15.60 25.34 -15.90
N GLY A 224 16.75 25.98 -15.68
CA GLY A 224 16.87 27.29 -15.08
C GLY A 224 17.14 27.33 -13.57
N GLN A 225 17.44 26.20 -12.93
CA GLN A 225 17.94 26.20 -11.57
C GLN A 225 19.41 26.63 -11.53
N SER A 226 19.81 27.43 -10.54
CA SER A 226 21.23 27.78 -10.36
C SER A 226 22.06 26.53 -10.01
N PRO A 227 23.23 26.32 -10.62
CA PRO A 227 24.14 25.24 -10.23
C PRO A 227 24.53 25.31 -8.76
N ASP A 228 24.70 26.50 -8.20
CA ASP A 228 25.10 26.75 -6.82
C ASP A 228 24.03 26.32 -5.79
N ARG A 229 22.82 26.01 -6.28
CA ARG A 229 21.75 25.44 -5.45
C ARG A 229 22.02 24.00 -5.02
N PHE A 230 22.92 23.30 -5.71
CA PHE A 230 23.17 21.89 -5.46
C PHE A 230 24.55 21.66 -4.89
N PHE A 231 24.63 21.08 -3.70
CA PHE A 231 25.88 20.70 -3.07
C PHE A 231 25.96 19.18 -2.94
N VAL A 232 26.95 18.57 -3.61
CA VAL A 232 27.14 17.10 -3.63
C VAL A 232 28.37 16.71 -2.83
N ARG A 233 28.22 15.84 -1.87
CA ARG A 233 29.29 15.25 -1.07
C ARG A 233 29.30 13.74 -1.23
N VAL A 234 30.35 13.19 -1.81
CA VAL A 234 30.56 11.75 -1.95
C VAL A 234 31.67 11.31 -1.03
N ARG A 235 31.37 10.51 -0.03
CA ARG A 235 32.34 9.92 0.90
C ARG A 235 32.86 8.62 0.30
N ARG A 236 34.14 8.57 -0.02
CA ARG A 236 34.81 7.40 -0.61
C ARG A 236 35.62 6.64 0.45
N PRO A 237 35.85 5.31 0.31
CA PRO A 237 35.40 4.47 -0.80
C PRO A 237 33.89 4.14 -0.69
N LEU A 238 33.20 4.08 -1.85
CA LEU A 238 31.86 3.53 -1.95
C LEU A 238 31.97 2.07 -2.38
N PRO A 239 31.13 1.18 -1.82
CA PRO A 239 31.01 -0.18 -2.31
C PRO A 239 30.37 -0.23 -3.70
N ASP A 240 30.60 -1.33 -4.44
CA ASP A 240 29.95 -1.58 -5.71
C ASP A 240 28.43 -1.67 -5.51
N LEU A 241 27.69 -0.80 -6.20
CA LEU A 241 26.25 -0.73 -6.11
C LEU A 241 25.61 -1.49 -7.28
N TRP A 242 24.85 -2.55 -6.94
CA TRP A 242 24.03 -3.31 -7.89
C TRP A 242 22.57 -2.96 -7.72
N ALA A 243 22.02 -2.20 -8.65
CA ALA A 243 20.65 -1.72 -8.61
C ALA A 243 20.07 -1.66 -10.04
N ASP A 244 18.77 -1.40 -10.15
CA ASP A 244 18.14 -1.11 -11.44
C ASP A 244 18.37 0.38 -11.76
N PRO A 245 19.12 0.70 -12.83
CA PRO A 245 19.49 2.09 -13.15
C PRO A 245 18.28 2.99 -13.37
N ASP A 246 17.24 2.49 -14.07
CA ASP A 246 16.04 3.27 -14.38
C ASP A 246 15.23 3.57 -13.12
N LYS A 247 15.18 2.58 -12.22
CA LYS A 247 14.47 2.74 -10.92
C LYS A 247 15.25 3.65 -9.96
N ILE A 248 16.56 3.62 -9.97
CA ILE A 248 17.39 4.55 -9.18
C ILE A 248 17.29 5.98 -9.75
N ASP A 249 17.31 6.15 -11.06
CA ASP A 249 17.04 7.45 -11.68
C ASP A 249 15.66 7.98 -11.29
N GLN A 250 14.63 7.13 -11.22
CA GLN A 250 13.29 7.50 -10.77
C GLN A 250 13.27 7.93 -9.28
N VAL A 251 13.99 7.22 -8.40
CA VAL A 251 14.13 7.58 -6.97
C VAL A 251 14.80 8.95 -6.84
N LEU A 252 15.95 9.15 -7.49
CA LEU A 252 16.70 10.41 -7.45
C LEU A 252 15.87 11.57 -8.03
N GLY A 253 15.21 11.34 -9.17
CA GLY A 253 14.34 12.35 -9.80
C GLY A 253 13.23 12.80 -8.86
N ASN A 254 12.52 11.88 -8.21
CA ASN A 254 11.45 12.19 -7.28
C ASN A 254 11.96 12.97 -6.04
N LEU A 255 13.09 12.56 -5.46
CA LEU A 255 13.63 13.21 -4.27
C LEU A 255 14.17 14.60 -4.60
N LEU A 256 14.90 14.77 -5.70
CA LEU A 256 15.45 16.05 -6.13
C LEU A 256 14.34 17.01 -6.60
N GLU A 257 13.33 16.52 -7.33
CA GLU A 257 12.17 17.35 -7.69
C GLU A 257 11.42 17.83 -6.44
N ASN A 258 11.27 17.00 -5.41
CA ASN A 258 10.69 17.39 -4.14
C ASN A 258 11.53 18.46 -3.43
N ALA A 259 12.84 18.30 -3.34
CA ALA A 259 13.75 19.27 -2.72
C ALA A 259 13.75 20.63 -3.46
N VAL A 260 13.67 20.62 -4.79
CA VAL A 260 13.61 21.84 -5.60
C VAL A 260 12.24 22.53 -5.47
N ARG A 261 11.15 21.76 -5.43
CA ARG A 261 9.76 22.29 -5.43
C ARG A 261 9.29 22.76 -4.06
N HIS A 262 9.61 22.02 -3.02
CA HIS A 262 9.10 22.22 -1.66
C HIS A 262 10.14 22.80 -0.70
N GLY A 263 11.43 22.58 -1.01
CA GLY A 263 12.55 23.12 -0.27
C GLY A 263 12.94 24.52 -0.74
N GLU A 264 13.70 25.19 0.08
CA GLU A 264 14.31 26.48 -0.19
C GLU A 264 15.84 26.35 -0.07
N GLY A 265 16.59 27.38 -0.42
CA GLY A 265 18.05 27.42 -0.28
C GLY A 265 18.79 26.31 -1.02
N THR A 266 19.81 25.77 -0.37
CA THR A 266 20.70 24.75 -0.91
C THR A 266 20.07 23.35 -0.80
N VAL A 267 20.18 22.56 -1.86
CA VAL A 267 19.88 21.13 -1.86
C VAL A 267 21.17 20.36 -1.68
N THR A 268 21.36 19.76 -0.50
CA THR A 268 22.54 18.95 -0.19
C THR A 268 22.29 17.48 -0.45
N ILE A 269 23.14 16.88 -1.27
CA ILE A 269 23.10 15.44 -1.59
C ILE A 269 24.37 14.80 -1.03
N GLU A 270 24.21 13.91 -0.06
CA GLU A 270 25.32 13.13 0.51
C GLU A 270 25.21 11.67 0.11
N VAL A 271 26.33 11.10 -0.36
CA VAL A 271 26.49 9.68 -0.63
C VAL A 271 27.57 9.13 0.27
N ALA A 272 27.27 8.08 1.02
CA ALA A 272 28.20 7.49 1.99
C ALA A 272 27.97 5.97 2.10
N PRO A 273 28.98 5.18 2.50
CA PRO A 273 28.76 3.80 2.91
C PRO A 273 27.86 3.74 4.16
N THR A 274 27.07 2.65 4.32
CA THR A 274 26.10 2.53 5.42
C THR A 274 26.70 2.12 6.75
N GLY A 275 27.82 1.41 6.76
CA GLY A 275 28.45 0.89 7.98
C GLY A 275 29.97 0.94 7.95
N PRO A 276 30.61 0.79 9.11
CA PRO A 276 32.07 0.78 9.24
C PRO A 276 32.70 -0.58 8.89
N THR A 277 31.94 -1.67 8.80
CA THR A 277 32.43 -3.05 8.56
C THR A 277 31.96 -3.58 7.22
N ASP A 278 32.70 -4.59 6.70
CA ASP A 278 32.43 -5.20 5.40
C ASP A 278 31.08 -5.95 5.33
N ASP A 279 30.57 -6.47 6.46
CA ASP A 279 29.29 -7.18 6.54
C ASP A 279 28.05 -6.25 6.54
N GLU A 280 28.24 -4.96 6.84
CA GLU A 280 27.18 -3.94 6.84
C GLU A 280 27.25 -3.03 5.60
N LYS A 281 27.95 -3.47 4.56
CA LYS A 281 28.17 -2.66 3.36
C LYS A 281 26.87 -2.40 2.62
N GLY A 282 26.63 -1.14 2.39
CA GLY A 282 25.58 -0.61 1.54
C GLY A 282 25.92 0.82 1.19
N THR A 283 25.15 1.41 0.30
CA THR A 283 25.25 2.82 -0.04
C THR A 283 24.03 3.56 0.52
N ALA A 284 24.29 4.61 1.29
CA ALA A 284 23.27 5.55 1.74
C ALA A 284 23.31 6.81 0.91
N VAL A 285 22.17 7.27 0.46
CA VAL A 285 21.99 8.57 -0.20
C VAL A 285 21.06 9.41 0.67
N THR A 286 21.50 10.61 0.99
CA THR A 286 20.74 11.58 1.78
C THR A 286 20.52 12.83 0.93
N VAL A 287 19.27 13.26 0.79
CA VAL A 287 18.89 14.51 0.12
C VAL A 287 18.25 15.41 1.16
N SER A 288 18.82 16.58 1.37
CA SER A 288 18.35 17.58 2.34
C SER A 288 18.13 18.92 1.67
N ASP A 289 17.08 19.63 2.06
CA ASP A 289 16.80 21.02 1.68
C ASP A 289 16.82 21.95 2.89
N GLU A 290 16.71 23.26 2.63
CA GLU A 290 16.69 24.32 3.65
C GLU A 290 15.30 24.96 3.79
N GLY A 291 14.24 24.30 3.29
CA GLY A 291 12.87 24.79 3.35
C GLY A 291 12.23 24.64 4.75
N PRO A 292 10.89 24.76 4.83
CA PRO A 292 10.17 24.71 6.11
C PRO A 292 10.20 23.31 6.75
N GLY A 293 10.64 22.30 6.03
CA GLY A 293 10.64 20.91 6.48
C GLY A 293 9.24 20.28 6.50
N ILE A 294 9.15 19.12 7.14
CA ILE A 294 7.91 18.36 7.29
C ILE A 294 7.54 18.33 8.77
N PRO A 295 6.29 18.67 9.16
CA PRO A 295 5.83 18.55 10.53
C PRO A 295 6.00 17.12 11.06
N GLU A 296 6.43 16.96 12.29
CA GLU A 296 6.75 15.65 12.90
C GLU A 296 5.54 14.71 12.87
N GLU A 297 4.35 15.23 13.13
CA GLU A 297 3.08 14.50 13.04
C GLU A 297 2.77 13.97 11.63
N SER A 298 3.35 14.55 10.60
CA SER A 298 3.18 14.16 9.21
C SER A 298 4.25 13.20 8.72
N MET A 299 5.41 13.09 9.38
CA MET A 299 6.54 12.27 8.92
C MET A 299 6.18 10.80 8.73
N GLY A 300 5.35 10.23 9.60
CA GLY A 300 4.87 8.86 9.48
C GLY A 300 3.96 8.60 8.26
N ARG A 301 3.46 9.67 7.62
CA ARG A 301 2.48 9.59 6.53
C ARG A 301 3.03 10.00 5.17
N VAL A 302 4.22 10.59 5.08
CA VAL A 302 4.76 11.13 3.82
C VAL A 302 4.94 10.09 2.72
N PHE A 303 5.13 8.83 3.09
CA PHE A 303 5.24 7.69 2.17
C PHE A 303 3.89 7.02 1.86
N THR A 304 2.77 7.58 2.33
CA THR A 304 1.45 7.08 1.95
C THR A 304 1.00 7.68 0.62
N ARG A 305 0.13 6.96 -0.08
CA ARG A 305 -0.41 7.42 -1.37
C ARG A 305 -1.16 8.74 -1.21
N PHE A 306 -1.01 9.62 -2.18
CA PHE A 306 -1.68 10.94 -2.25
C PHE A 306 -1.40 11.88 -1.09
N TRP A 307 -0.39 11.59 -0.28
CA TRP A 307 -0.01 12.52 0.75
C TRP A 307 0.54 13.81 0.15
N ARG A 308 0.01 14.93 0.60
CA ARG A 308 0.42 16.29 0.19
C ARG A 308 0.56 17.15 1.43
N GLY A 309 1.73 17.66 1.67
CA GLY A 309 2.01 18.58 2.81
C GLY A 309 1.54 20.00 2.59
N SER A 310 1.38 20.43 1.33
CA SER A 310 0.91 21.76 0.94
C SER A 310 0.10 21.70 -0.36
N LYS A 311 -0.69 22.75 -0.62
CA LYS A 311 -1.50 22.91 -1.85
C LYS A 311 -0.67 23.11 -3.14
N ARG A 312 0.67 23.18 -3.06
CA ARG A 312 1.56 23.38 -4.21
C ARG A 312 1.80 22.07 -4.94
N GLY A 313 0.95 21.78 -5.89
CA GLY A 313 1.10 20.86 -7.02
C GLY A 313 1.95 19.59 -6.83
N GLY A 314 1.42 18.48 -7.32
CA GLY A 314 2.05 17.17 -7.28
C GLY A 314 0.99 16.10 -7.06
N THR A 315 1.25 14.88 -7.53
CA THR A 315 0.31 13.77 -7.44
C THR A 315 0.19 13.18 -6.03
N GLY A 316 1.24 13.39 -5.20
CA GLY A 316 1.38 12.73 -3.91
C GLY A 316 1.74 11.24 -4.03
N LEU A 317 2.18 10.80 -5.22
CA LEU A 317 2.53 9.41 -5.52
C LEU A 317 4.05 9.19 -5.50
N GLY A 318 4.85 10.23 -5.77
CA GLY A 318 6.29 10.11 -5.93
C GLY A 318 7.01 9.48 -4.73
N LEU A 319 6.72 9.92 -3.49
CA LEU A 319 7.37 9.35 -2.29
C LEU A 319 6.90 7.91 -2.00
N TYR A 320 5.66 7.57 -2.31
CA TYR A 320 5.18 6.18 -2.22
C TYR A 320 5.95 5.26 -3.19
N ILE A 321 6.16 5.73 -4.42
CA ILE A 321 6.94 5.01 -5.44
C ILE A 321 8.40 4.87 -5.00
N VAL A 322 9.01 5.97 -4.50
CA VAL A 322 10.37 5.93 -3.96
C VAL A 322 10.51 4.84 -2.89
N LYS A 323 9.59 4.79 -1.92
CA LYS A 323 9.59 3.77 -0.89
C LYS A 323 9.50 2.36 -1.48
N GLY A 324 8.55 2.12 -2.37
CA GLY A 324 8.37 0.81 -3.00
C GLY A 324 9.59 0.35 -3.81
N ILE A 325 10.24 1.27 -4.54
CA ILE A 325 11.46 0.96 -5.30
C ILE A 325 12.63 0.63 -4.36
N VAL A 326 12.83 1.43 -3.31
CA VAL A 326 13.92 1.20 -2.35
C VAL A 326 13.72 -0.14 -1.62
N GLU A 327 12.50 -0.44 -1.18
CA GLU A 327 12.16 -1.72 -0.52
C GLU A 327 12.32 -2.92 -1.48
N ALA A 328 11.97 -2.78 -2.76
CA ALA A 328 12.18 -3.83 -3.78
C ALA A 328 13.67 -4.12 -4.02
N HIS A 329 14.56 -3.15 -3.78
CA HIS A 329 16.00 -3.36 -3.79
C HIS A 329 16.54 -3.96 -2.47
N GLY A 330 15.69 -4.16 -1.45
CA GLY A 330 16.09 -4.62 -0.11
C GLY A 330 16.66 -3.51 0.77
N GLY A 331 16.47 -2.25 0.38
CA GLY A 331 16.89 -1.07 1.11
C GLY A 331 15.83 -0.53 2.07
N THR A 332 16.16 0.58 2.71
CA THR A 332 15.26 1.31 3.60
C THR A 332 15.23 2.79 3.24
N ILE A 333 14.11 3.46 3.50
CA ILE A 333 13.99 4.91 3.37
C ILE A 333 13.41 5.52 4.64
N SER A 334 13.92 6.67 5.01
CA SER A 334 13.46 7.45 6.15
C SER A 334 13.36 8.93 5.80
N VAL A 335 12.57 9.65 6.58
CA VAL A 335 12.43 11.09 6.52
C VAL A 335 12.73 11.69 7.89
N GLY A 336 13.35 12.84 7.92
CA GLY A 336 13.67 13.56 9.13
C GLY A 336 13.81 15.05 8.86
N ARG A 337 14.28 15.77 9.87
CA ARG A 337 14.63 17.19 9.75
C ARG A 337 16.11 17.34 9.38
N GLY A 338 16.39 18.11 8.36
CA GLY A 338 17.74 18.41 7.91
C GLY A 338 18.50 19.30 8.91
N PRO A 339 19.84 19.33 8.83
CA PRO A 339 20.67 20.19 9.71
C PRO A 339 20.33 21.67 9.63
N ALA A 340 19.89 22.14 8.47
CA ALA A 340 19.47 23.53 8.24
C ALA A 340 17.97 23.77 8.46
N GLY A 341 17.24 22.77 9.00
CA GLY A 341 15.82 22.88 9.36
C GLY A 341 14.82 22.37 8.33
N GLY A 342 15.22 22.17 7.07
CA GLY A 342 14.40 21.64 5.98
C GLY A 342 14.11 20.15 6.08
N ALA A 343 13.55 19.57 5.04
CA ALA A 343 13.32 18.12 4.98
C ALA A 343 14.61 17.38 4.62
N GLN A 344 14.79 16.20 5.22
CA GLN A 344 15.86 15.29 4.91
C GLN A 344 15.27 13.92 4.59
N PHE A 345 15.54 13.42 3.39
CA PHE A 345 15.22 12.07 2.98
C PHE A 345 16.50 11.24 2.88
N ARG A 346 16.54 10.09 3.55
CA ARG A 346 17.68 9.20 3.52
C ARG A 346 17.22 7.81 3.09
N PHE A 347 17.79 7.29 2.02
CA PHE A 347 17.58 5.89 1.63
C PHE A 347 18.89 5.12 1.60
N THR A 348 18.78 3.81 1.79
CA THR A 348 19.91 2.87 1.76
C THR A 348 19.66 1.81 0.70
N LEU A 349 20.73 1.35 0.10
CA LEU A 349 20.73 0.21 -0.81
C LEU A 349 21.81 -0.78 -0.34
N PRO A 350 21.47 -2.06 -0.18
CA PRO A 350 22.46 -3.06 0.24
C PRO A 350 23.49 -3.30 -0.87
N VAL A 351 24.70 -3.73 -0.49
CA VAL A 351 25.68 -4.27 -1.43
C VAL A 351 25.29 -5.71 -1.76
N GLY A 352 25.40 -6.06 -3.00
CA GLY A 352 25.24 -7.45 -3.41
C GLY A 352 25.09 -7.58 -4.91
N ALA A 353 26.07 -8.19 -5.54
CA ALA A 353 25.87 -8.80 -6.85
C ALA A 353 24.73 -9.83 -6.73
N PRO A 354 23.88 -9.99 -7.75
CA PRO A 354 22.90 -11.06 -7.78
C PRO A 354 23.57 -12.42 -7.52
N SER A 355 22.89 -13.30 -6.78
CA SER A 355 23.42 -14.61 -6.38
C SER A 355 23.85 -15.53 -7.55
N TYR A 356 23.43 -15.21 -8.78
CA TYR A 356 23.85 -15.93 -9.99
C TYR A 356 25.20 -15.43 -10.56
N LEU A 357 25.82 -14.42 -9.95
CA LEU A 357 27.17 -13.91 -10.28
C LEU A 357 28.20 -14.24 -9.18
N THR A 358 27.77 -14.82 -8.09
CA THR A 358 28.61 -15.39 -7.04
C THR A 358 28.58 -16.91 -7.10
#